data_25b591ab002f95a0469c8ccd18c46d6e
#
_entry.id   25b591ab002f95a0469c8ccd18c46d6e
#
_cell.length_a   1.000
_cell.length_b   1.000
_cell.length_c   1.000
_cell.angle_alpha   90.00
_cell.angle_beta   90.00
_cell.angle_gamma   90.00
#
_symmetry.space_group_name_H-M   'P 1'
#
loop_
_entity.id
_entity.type
_entity.pdbx_description
1 polymer ?
#
loop_
_entity_poly.entity_id
_entity_poly.type
_entity_poly.pdbx_seq_one_letter_code
_entity_poly.pdbx_strand_id
1 'polypeptide(L)'
;MPGLCALRIDNALQLRYTMGIEYPGICGAEDPPQERKKVSPLATEAKLRQLAESGCPVYYFYSSERYLVRQAVAAAVRLLSADSDEEATVLDGAAPELEQLIMAAGTISFFGTRRVVVLPELDPAAYSDKDLDALCETLSSLENAVVVLGSVFPLERGKLKTGKRAQKLTAACKKLGYAEELAKPKPYELKVMMIERAKAQGATLPEGAATALLERCGEDPFLLENEVDKLCALSGYQTVTAAMVAEMGTVSLEADVFEMTRMITAKNATGACKKLQALLRLQQEPIAITAALIGSYVDLYRVKLGSARRKSYSTVFKEFGYKGSDYRLKRSAETASHYTLGQLEACLQVLLDLDRSLKSQPVDAEVLLEAALCRLALAGSGR
;
A
#
# COMPACT_ATOMS: atom_id res chain seq x y z
N MET A 1 -20.39 40.08 -19.24
CA MET A 1 -19.41 39.03 -19.61
C MET A 1 -19.62 37.78 -18.77
N PRO A 2 -20.57 36.86 -19.11
CA PRO A 2 -20.82 35.61 -18.38
C PRO A 2 -20.17 34.37 -19.01
N GLY A 3 -19.39 34.51 -20.08
CA GLY A 3 -18.89 33.34 -20.87
C GLY A 3 -17.61 32.68 -20.36
N LEU A 4 -16.81 33.30 -19.53
CA LEU A 4 -15.52 32.77 -19.05
C LEU A 4 -15.64 31.84 -17.83
N CYS A 5 -16.76 31.88 -17.11
CA CYS A 5 -16.98 31.04 -15.93
C CYS A 5 -17.48 29.62 -16.31
N ALA A 6 -18.25 29.50 -17.38
CA ALA A 6 -18.79 28.23 -17.85
C ALA A 6 -17.71 27.30 -18.46
N LEU A 7 -16.75 27.85 -19.20
CA LEU A 7 -15.63 27.10 -19.78
C LEU A 7 -14.66 26.55 -18.70
N ARG A 8 -14.53 27.22 -17.57
CA ARG A 8 -13.73 26.74 -16.42
C ARG A 8 -14.38 25.59 -15.67
N ILE A 9 -15.71 25.51 -15.67
CA ILE A 9 -16.46 24.43 -14.99
C ILE A 9 -16.43 23.15 -15.83
N ASP A 10 -16.49 23.26 -17.18
CA ASP A 10 -16.43 22.11 -18.08
C ASP A 10 -15.05 21.43 -18.09
N ASN A 11 -13.96 22.21 -18.04
CA ASN A 11 -12.62 21.66 -17.92
C ASN A 11 -12.38 20.96 -16.56
N ALA A 12 -12.94 21.47 -15.46
CA ALA A 12 -12.89 20.81 -14.17
C ALA A 12 -13.74 19.53 -14.14
N LEU A 13 -14.84 19.48 -14.88
CA LEU A 13 -15.69 18.29 -15.08
C LEU A 13 -15.02 17.25 -15.95
N GLN A 14 -14.29 17.64 -16.98
CA GLN A 14 -13.52 16.72 -17.83
C GLN A 14 -12.32 16.11 -17.10
N LEU A 15 -11.62 16.86 -16.25
CA LEU A 15 -10.64 16.35 -15.28
C LEU A 15 -11.25 15.32 -14.31
N ARG A 16 -12.54 15.48 -13.95
CA ARG A 16 -13.28 14.51 -13.11
C ARG A 16 -13.44 13.14 -13.78
N TYR A 17 -13.77 13.12 -15.07
CA TYR A 17 -14.09 11.87 -15.77
C TYR A 17 -12.83 11.07 -16.13
N THR A 18 -11.75 11.77 -16.48
CA THR A 18 -10.48 11.13 -16.93
C THR A 18 -9.59 10.69 -15.76
N MET A 19 -9.71 11.34 -14.59
CA MET A 19 -8.87 11.07 -13.42
C MET A 19 -9.59 10.36 -12.25
N GLY A 20 -10.84 9.94 -12.40
CA GLY A 20 -11.60 9.25 -11.34
C GLY A 20 -11.80 10.09 -10.08
N ILE A 21 -11.84 11.43 -10.20
CA ILE A 21 -12.01 12.35 -9.07
C ILE A 21 -13.50 12.59 -8.86
N GLU A 22 -14.18 11.69 -8.14
CA GLU A 22 -15.52 11.97 -7.60
C GLU A 22 -15.41 12.78 -6.32
N TYR A 23 -16.08 13.95 -6.28
CA TYR A 23 -16.30 14.67 -5.02
C TYR A 23 -17.47 14.01 -4.29
N PRO A 24 -17.36 13.71 -2.99
CA PRO A 24 -18.53 13.31 -2.21
C PRO A 24 -19.49 14.51 -2.14
N GLY A 25 -20.73 14.28 -2.57
CA GLY A 25 -21.84 15.22 -2.45
C GLY A 25 -22.09 15.59 -0.99
N ILE A 26 -22.37 16.85 -0.78
CA ILE A 26 -22.81 17.40 0.52
C ILE A 26 -24.22 16.87 0.75
N CYS A 27 -24.39 15.82 1.51
CA CYS A 27 -25.64 15.48 2.21
C CYS A 27 -25.41 14.35 3.22
N GLY A 28 -25.85 14.55 4.46
CA GLY A 28 -26.05 13.52 5.46
C GLY A 28 -24.88 13.36 6.45
N ALA A 29 -25.07 13.89 7.65
CA ALA A 29 -24.29 13.52 8.82
C ALA A 29 -24.68 12.09 9.20
N GLU A 30 -23.85 11.13 8.81
CA GLU A 30 -23.87 9.78 9.41
C GLU A 30 -22.85 9.75 10.54
N ASP A 31 -23.25 9.13 11.66
CA ASP A 31 -22.41 8.92 12.84
C ASP A 31 -21.05 8.33 12.48
N PRO A 32 -19.97 8.75 13.17
CA PRO A 32 -18.64 8.23 12.91
C PRO A 32 -18.63 6.71 13.15
N PRO A 33 -18.16 5.91 12.18
CA PRO A 33 -18.06 4.48 12.38
C PRO A 33 -17.10 4.23 13.55
N GLN A 34 -17.54 3.42 14.50
CA GLN A 34 -16.71 2.95 15.62
C GLN A 34 -15.38 2.45 15.07
N GLU A 35 -14.29 3.06 15.47
CA GLU A 35 -12.92 2.63 15.14
C GLU A 35 -12.72 1.21 15.67
N ARG A 36 -12.83 0.23 14.79
CA ARG A 36 -12.29 -1.11 15.05
C ARG A 36 -10.79 -0.92 15.25
N LYS A 37 -10.28 -1.22 16.45
CA LYS A 37 -8.85 -1.20 16.75
C LYS A 37 -8.14 -2.10 15.75
N LYS A 38 -7.48 -1.51 14.76
CA LYS A 38 -6.60 -2.20 13.81
C LYS A 38 -5.29 -2.47 14.54
N VAL A 39 -4.95 -3.74 14.65
CA VAL A 39 -3.78 -4.20 15.42
C VAL A 39 -2.53 -4.10 14.54
N SER A 40 -1.42 -3.63 15.12
CA SER A 40 -0.09 -3.60 14.49
C SER A 40 0.44 -5.02 14.24
N PRO A 41 1.27 -5.26 13.21
CA PRO A 41 1.92 -6.56 12.97
C PRO A 41 2.67 -7.13 14.19
N LEU A 42 3.30 -6.28 14.99
CA LEU A 42 3.98 -6.67 16.23
C LEU A 42 3.02 -7.15 17.32
N ALA A 43 1.83 -6.53 17.42
CA ALA A 43 0.78 -6.99 18.35
C ALA A 43 0.20 -8.34 17.92
N THR A 44 0.25 -8.66 16.63
CA THR A 44 -0.22 -9.92 16.06
C THR A 44 0.63 -11.11 16.55
N GLU A 45 1.96 -11.00 16.64
CA GLU A 45 2.81 -12.12 17.05
C GLU A 45 2.60 -12.54 18.52
N ALA A 46 2.53 -11.59 19.45
CA ALA A 46 2.22 -11.88 20.85
C ALA A 46 0.84 -12.55 21.00
N LYS A 47 -0.14 -12.08 20.22
CA LYS A 47 -1.48 -12.65 20.21
C LYS A 47 -1.51 -14.04 19.57
N LEU A 48 -0.72 -14.27 18.51
CA LEU A 48 -0.59 -15.59 17.90
C LEU A 48 -0.02 -16.62 18.86
N ARG A 49 0.98 -16.26 19.68
CA ARG A 49 1.52 -17.13 20.73
C ARG A 49 0.45 -17.54 21.73
N GLN A 50 -0.30 -16.56 22.25
CA GLN A 50 -1.41 -16.81 23.17
C GLN A 50 -2.48 -17.74 22.56
N LEU A 51 -2.81 -17.55 21.28
CA LEU A 51 -3.76 -18.38 20.56
C LEU A 51 -3.23 -19.80 20.30
N ALA A 52 -1.94 -19.94 19.97
CA ALA A 52 -1.30 -21.24 19.80
C ALA A 52 -1.31 -22.02 21.11
N GLU A 53 -0.98 -21.39 22.24
CA GLU A 53 -1.06 -21.98 23.60
C GLU A 53 -2.49 -22.39 23.98
N SER A 54 -3.51 -21.65 23.53
CA SER A 54 -4.92 -21.99 23.75
C SER A 54 -5.46 -23.10 22.85
N GLY A 55 -4.65 -23.61 21.92
CA GLY A 55 -5.03 -24.69 21.01
C GLY A 55 -6.01 -24.29 19.92
N CYS A 56 -6.02 -23.02 19.50
CA CYS A 56 -6.87 -22.49 18.43
C CYS A 56 -6.73 -23.32 17.12
N PRO A 57 -7.83 -23.86 16.54
CA PRO A 57 -7.75 -24.75 15.39
C PRO A 57 -7.69 -24.03 14.03
N VAL A 58 -8.15 -22.78 13.95
CA VAL A 58 -8.27 -22.05 12.68
C VAL A 58 -7.73 -20.63 12.81
N TYR A 59 -6.84 -20.24 11.91
CA TYR A 59 -6.31 -18.89 11.76
C TYR A 59 -6.64 -18.36 10.38
N TYR A 60 -7.23 -17.19 10.29
CA TYR A 60 -7.58 -16.57 9.02
C TYR A 60 -7.10 -15.13 8.95
N PHE A 61 -6.19 -14.83 8.01
CA PHE A 61 -5.64 -13.51 7.78
C PHE A 61 -6.11 -12.98 6.44
N TYR A 62 -6.58 -11.74 6.40
CA TYR A 62 -6.99 -11.12 5.15
C TYR A 62 -6.66 -9.63 5.10
N SER A 63 -6.29 -9.14 3.91
CA SER A 63 -5.87 -7.76 3.68
C SER A 63 -6.09 -7.35 2.23
N SER A 64 -5.86 -6.07 1.93
CA SER A 64 -5.62 -5.61 0.56
C SER A 64 -4.18 -5.84 0.08
N GLU A 65 -3.26 -6.08 1.00
CA GLU A 65 -1.83 -6.18 0.76
C GLU A 65 -1.39 -7.63 0.89
N ARG A 66 -1.06 -8.26 -0.25
CA ARG A 66 -0.61 -9.68 -0.30
C ARG A 66 0.58 -9.95 0.64
N TYR A 67 1.50 -8.97 0.71
CA TYR A 67 2.67 -9.07 1.57
C TYR A 67 2.29 -9.27 3.05
N LEU A 68 1.34 -8.50 3.58
CA LEU A 68 0.90 -8.60 4.97
C LEU A 68 0.28 -9.96 5.27
N VAL A 69 -0.54 -10.47 4.35
CA VAL A 69 -1.16 -11.79 4.48
C VAL A 69 -0.08 -12.87 4.53
N ARG A 70 0.88 -12.86 3.60
CA ARG A 70 1.99 -13.81 3.57
C ARG A 70 2.83 -13.78 4.85
N GLN A 71 3.15 -12.60 5.36
CA GLN A 71 3.90 -12.44 6.60
C GLN A 71 3.14 -13.01 7.81
N ALA A 72 1.84 -12.72 7.94
CA ALA A 72 1.02 -13.23 9.03
C ALA A 72 0.85 -14.76 8.96
N VAL A 73 0.62 -15.29 7.77
CA VAL A 73 0.57 -16.75 7.53
C VAL A 73 1.90 -17.39 7.90
N ALA A 74 3.03 -16.87 7.41
CA ALA A 74 4.36 -17.40 7.72
C ALA A 74 4.71 -17.32 9.22
N ALA A 75 4.31 -16.24 9.89
CA ALA A 75 4.49 -16.11 11.35
C ALA A 75 3.66 -17.14 12.14
N ALA A 76 2.39 -17.33 11.73
CA ALA A 76 1.52 -18.33 12.33
C ALA A 76 2.09 -19.76 12.14
N VAL A 77 2.49 -20.10 10.91
CA VAL A 77 3.09 -21.40 10.59
C VAL A 77 4.35 -21.64 11.43
N ARG A 78 5.26 -20.67 11.49
CA ARG A 78 6.47 -20.76 12.30
C ARG A 78 6.20 -21.05 13.77
N LEU A 79 5.20 -20.37 14.34
CA LEU A 79 4.82 -20.58 15.75
C LEU A 79 4.15 -21.93 15.99
N LEU A 80 3.29 -22.34 15.06
CA LEU A 80 2.54 -23.60 15.16
C LEU A 80 3.39 -24.85 14.88
N SER A 81 4.46 -24.70 14.08
CA SER A 81 5.41 -25.77 13.75
C SER A 81 6.66 -25.76 14.64
N ALA A 82 6.77 -24.84 15.61
CA ALA A 82 7.99 -24.69 16.43
C ALA A 82 8.33 -25.94 17.24
N ASP A 83 7.32 -26.70 17.66
CA ASP A 83 7.47 -27.92 18.49
C ASP A 83 7.21 -29.19 17.66
N SER A 84 7.17 -29.11 16.33
CA SER A 84 6.90 -30.23 15.43
C SER A 84 8.06 -30.45 14.46
N ASP A 85 8.50 -31.69 14.32
CA ASP A 85 9.45 -32.10 13.28
C ASP A 85 8.77 -32.29 11.91
N GLU A 86 7.44 -32.12 11.83
CA GLU A 86 6.69 -32.24 10.58
C GLU A 86 6.56 -30.88 9.89
N GLU A 87 6.83 -30.85 8.59
CA GLU A 87 6.61 -29.65 7.76
C GLU A 87 5.12 -29.37 7.58
N ALA A 88 4.75 -28.08 7.54
CA ALA A 88 3.39 -27.67 7.25
C ALA A 88 2.99 -28.07 5.82
N THR A 89 1.79 -28.64 5.67
CA THR A 89 1.25 -28.99 4.35
C THR A 89 0.63 -27.76 3.71
N VAL A 90 1.18 -27.32 2.57
CA VAL A 90 0.68 -26.17 1.83
C VAL A 90 -0.24 -26.64 0.70
N LEU A 91 -1.45 -26.11 0.66
CA LEU A 91 -2.43 -26.30 -0.42
C LEU A 91 -2.50 -25.01 -1.22
N ASP A 92 -1.86 -25.01 -2.38
CA ASP A 92 -1.80 -23.85 -3.26
C ASP A 92 -3.06 -23.71 -4.12
N GLY A 93 -3.36 -22.47 -4.51
CA GLY A 93 -4.46 -22.14 -5.40
C GLY A 93 -5.54 -21.29 -4.73
N ALA A 94 -6.37 -20.67 -5.58
CA ALA A 94 -7.46 -19.79 -5.13
C ALA A 94 -8.62 -20.57 -4.48
N ALA A 95 -8.83 -21.81 -4.91
CA ALA A 95 -9.88 -22.70 -4.40
C ALA A 95 -9.35 -24.16 -4.38
N PRO A 96 -8.47 -24.53 -3.44
CA PRO A 96 -8.04 -25.91 -3.28
C PRO A 96 -9.22 -26.86 -3.08
N GLU A 97 -9.10 -28.08 -3.62
CA GLU A 97 -10.14 -29.09 -3.49
C GLU A 97 -10.31 -29.52 -2.03
N LEU A 98 -11.57 -29.64 -1.60
CA LEU A 98 -11.90 -30.02 -0.22
C LEU A 98 -11.33 -31.37 0.17
N GLU A 99 -11.27 -32.31 -0.79
CA GLU A 99 -10.69 -33.64 -0.57
C GLU A 99 -9.20 -33.54 -0.17
N GLN A 100 -8.45 -32.63 -0.79
CA GLN A 100 -7.05 -32.39 -0.42
C GLN A 100 -6.93 -31.84 1.01
N LEU A 101 -7.81 -30.93 1.41
CA LEU A 101 -7.86 -30.42 2.78
C LEU A 101 -8.20 -31.53 3.78
N ILE A 102 -9.22 -32.34 3.49
CA ILE A 102 -9.64 -33.46 4.33
C ILE A 102 -8.50 -34.48 4.47
N MET A 103 -7.83 -34.82 3.38
CA MET A 103 -6.68 -35.74 3.40
C MET A 103 -5.52 -35.17 4.20
N ALA A 104 -5.16 -33.89 3.99
CA ALA A 104 -4.06 -33.23 4.70
C ALA A 104 -4.35 -33.13 6.20
N ALA A 105 -5.58 -32.77 6.57
CA ALA A 105 -6.00 -32.59 7.96
C ALA A 105 -6.33 -33.91 8.68
N GLY A 106 -6.81 -34.92 7.94
CA GLY A 106 -7.22 -36.22 8.51
C GLY A 106 -6.06 -37.20 8.73
N THR A 107 -4.87 -36.91 8.20
CA THR A 107 -3.69 -37.77 8.41
C THR A 107 -3.18 -37.57 9.85
N ILE A 108 -3.16 -38.64 10.64
CA ILE A 108 -2.67 -38.61 12.02
C ILE A 108 -1.14 -38.40 11.99
N SER A 109 -0.65 -37.42 12.77
CA SER A 109 0.79 -37.24 12.96
C SER A 109 1.38 -38.44 13.69
N PHE A 110 2.50 -38.95 13.20
CA PHE A 110 3.21 -40.05 13.84
C PHE A 110 3.73 -39.70 15.25
N PHE A 111 3.96 -38.40 15.50
CA PHE A 111 4.47 -37.88 16.77
C PHE A 111 3.37 -37.37 17.71
N GLY A 112 2.07 -37.52 17.36
CA GLY A 112 0.96 -37.04 18.19
C GLY A 112 0.78 -35.53 18.21
N THR A 113 1.50 -34.80 17.38
CA THR A 113 1.38 -33.34 17.22
C THR A 113 0.25 -33.00 16.24
N ARG A 114 -0.37 -31.82 16.38
CA ARG A 114 -1.36 -31.34 15.41
C ARG A 114 -0.68 -30.99 14.10
N ARG A 115 -1.22 -31.47 12.99
CA ARG A 115 -0.75 -31.06 11.65
C ARG A 115 -1.11 -29.64 11.34
N VAL A 116 -0.18 -28.92 10.72
CA VAL A 116 -0.41 -27.57 10.23
C VAL A 116 -0.71 -27.62 8.73
N VAL A 117 -1.93 -27.22 8.33
CA VAL A 117 -2.34 -27.12 6.94
C VAL A 117 -2.51 -25.65 6.58
N VAL A 118 -1.96 -25.24 5.44
CA VAL A 118 -1.86 -23.84 5.04
C VAL A 118 -2.52 -23.62 3.68
N LEU A 119 -3.47 -22.67 3.61
CA LEU A 119 -4.07 -22.19 2.37
C LEU A 119 -3.72 -20.69 2.21
N PRO A 120 -2.56 -20.37 1.63
CA PRO A 120 -1.98 -19.03 1.75
C PRO A 120 -2.67 -17.97 0.89
N GLU A 121 -3.36 -18.37 -0.19
CA GLU A 121 -3.95 -17.45 -1.18
C GLU A 121 -5.39 -17.85 -1.54
N LEU A 122 -6.19 -18.23 -0.54
CA LEU A 122 -7.57 -18.61 -0.72
C LEU A 122 -8.44 -17.44 -1.23
N ASP A 123 -9.19 -17.66 -2.30
CA ASP A 123 -10.25 -16.74 -2.76
C ASP A 123 -11.63 -17.34 -2.50
N PRO A 124 -12.36 -16.85 -1.50
CA PRO A 124 -13.72 -17.34 -1.23
C PRO A 124 -14.69 -17.16 -2.39
N ALA A 125 -14.42 -16.24 -3.33
CA ALA A 125 -15.26 -16.02 -4.50
C ALA A 125 -15.13 -17.14 -5.55
N ALA A 126 -14.01 -17.85 -5.56
CA ALA A 126 -13.75 -18.96 -6.48
C ALA A 126 -14.54 -20.24 -6.12
N TYR A 127 -15.02 -20.36 -4.87
CA TYR A 127 -15.88 -21.46 -4.47
C TYR A 127 -17.34 -21.26 -4.88
N SER A 128 -18.07 -22.35 -5.13
CA SER A 128 -19.53 -22.31 -5.14
C SER A 128 -20.07 -22.12 -3.71
N ASP A 129 -21.33 -21.73 -3.57
CA ASP A 129 -21.91 -21.57 -2.22
C ASP A 129 -21.94 -22.91 -1.45
N LYS A 130 -22.16 -24.02 -2.18
CA LYS A 130 -22.15 -25.38 -1.63
C LYS A 130 -20.75 -25.80 -1.16
N ASP A 131 -19.73 -25.55 -1.97
CA ASP A 131 -18.36 -25.93 -1.63
C ASP A 131 -17.81 -25.06 -0.48
N LEU A 132 -18.21 -23.79 -0.42
CA LEU A 132 -17.88 -22.93 0.70
C LEU A 132 -18.54 -23.39 2.01
N ASP A 133 -19.78 -23.88 1.94
CA ASP A 133 -20.44 -24.49 3.10
C ASP A 133 -19.70 -25.73 3.57
N ALA A 134 -19.36 -26.61 2.64
CA ALA A 134 -18.60 -27.81 2.94
C ALA A 134 -17.19 -27.47 3.49
N LEU A 135 -16.52 -26.41 2.99
CA LEU A 135 -15.28 -25.91 3.57
C LEU A 135 -15.47 -25.47 5.03
N CYS A 136 -16.52 -24.70 5.33
CA CYS A 136 -16.80 -24.25 6.69
C CYS A 136 -17.14 -25.43 7.62
N GLU A 137 -17.86 -26.44 7.14
CA GLU A 137 -18.15 -27.67 7.86
C GLU A 137 -16.87 -28.47 8.13
N THR A 138 -16.01 -28.64 7.14
CA THR A 138 -14.69 -29.31 7.28
C THR A 138 -13.86 -28.59 8.34
N LEU A 139 -13.76 -27.25 8.29
CA LEU A 139 -13.02 -26.48 9.30
C LEU A 139 -13.60 -26.66 10.70
N SER A 140 -14.89 -26.93 10.85
CA SER A 140 -15.53 -27.16 12.16
C SER A 140 -15.31 -28.57 12.72
N SER A 141 -14.99 -29.54 11.86
CA SER A 141 -14.77 -30.94 12.24
C SER A 141 -13.29 -31.32 12.47
N LEU A 142 -12.38 -30.35 12.44
CA LEU A 142 -10.95 -30.58 12.62
C LEU A 142 -10.63 -30.92 14.07
N GLU A 143 -10.14 -32.13 14.32
CA GLU A 143 -9.71 -32.57 15.65
C GLU A 143 -8.17 -32.57 15.79
N ASN A 144 -7.45 -32.99 14.73
CA ASN A 144 -6.02 -33.26 14.77
C ASN A 144 -5.19 -32.31 13.88
N ALA A 145 -5.80 -31.24 13.36
CA ALA A 145 -5.11 -30.27 12.50
C ALA A 145 -5.37 -28.85 12.95
N VAL A 146 -4.43 -27.97 12.57
CA VAL A 146 -4.59 -26.52 12.65
C VAL A 146 -4.53 -25.99 11.21
N VAL A 147 -5.51 -25.17 10.84
CA VAL A 147 -5.56 -24.60 9.50
C VAL A 147 -5.26 -23.12 9.53
N VAL A 148 -4.32 -22.70 8.68
CA VAL A 148 -3.94 -21.30 8.49
C VAL A 148 -4.36 -20.85 7.10
N LEU A 149 -5.25 -19.86 7.05
CA LEU A 149 -5.85 -19.33 5.82
C LEU A 149 -5.37 -17.92 5.55
N GLY A 150 -5.10 -17.61 4.28
CA GLY A 150 -4.79 -16.26 3.81
C GLY A 150 -5.67 -15.85 2.64
N SER A 151 -6.19 -14.61 2.63
CA SER A 151 -6.96 -14.06 1.50
C SER A 151 -6.58 -12.62 1.21
N VAL A 152 -6.57 -12.25 -0.08
CA VAL A 152 -6.30 -10.88 -0.52
C VAL A 152 -7.54 -10.33 -1.20
N PHE A 153 -8.03 -9.18 -0.73
CA PHE A 153 -9.23 -8.54 -1.28
C PHE A 153 -8.90 -7.16 -1.83
N PRO A 154 -9.46 -6.78 -3.00
CA PRO A 154 -9.29 -5.44 -3.53
C PRO A 154 -9.91 -4.39 -2.60
N LEU A 155 -9.36 -3.18 -2.69
CA LEU A 155 -9.92 -2.02 -2.00
C LEU A 155 -10.89 -1.29 -2.93
N GLU A 156 -12.11 -1.04 -2.45
CA GLU A 156 -13.08 -0.19 -3.11
C GLU A 156 -13.51 0.92 -2.16
N ARG A 157 -13.42 2.18 -2.60
CA ARG A 157 -13.76 3.37 -1.79
C ARG A 157 -13.16 3.37 -0.37
N GLY A 158 -11.96 2.82 -0.23
CA GLY A 158 -11.28 2.82 1.06
C GLY A 158 -11.58 1.65 1.99
N LYS A 159 -12.47 0.75 1.61
CA LYS A 159 -12.82 -0.45 2.38
C LYS A 159 -12.44 -1.71 1.59
N LEU A 160 -12.15 -2.78 2.31
CA LEU A 160 -11.95 -4.07 1.66
C LEU A 160 -13.27 -4.50 1.00
N LYS A 161 -13.20 -4.83 -0.29
CA LYS A 161 -14.33 -5.37 -1.04
C LYS A 161 -14.46 -6.86 -0.73
N THR A 162 -15.07 -7.17 0.41
CA THR A 162 -15.38 -8.54 0.79
C THR A 162 -16.78 -8.88 0.31
N GLY A 163 -16.88 -9.83 -0.63
CA GLY A 163 -18.17 -10.38 -1.09
C GLY A 163 -18.87 -11.20 0.02
N LYS A 164 -20.11 -11.60 -0.22
CA LYS A 164 -20.92 -12.39 0.74
C LYS A 164 -20.21 -13.67 1.18
N ARG A 165 -19.52 -14.37 0.25
CA ARG A 165 -18.77 -15.61 0.53
C ARG A 165 -17.58 -15.35 1.46
N ALA A 166 -16.83 -14.28 1.24
CA ALA A 166 -15.74 -13.90 2.13
C ALA A 166 -16.22 -13.52 3.53
N GLN A 167 -17.36 -12.82 3.64
CA GLN A 167 -17.99 -12.52 4.92
C GLN A 167 -18.43 -13.78 5.67
N LYS A 168 -18.99 -14.76 4.94
CA LYS A 168 -19.40 -16.06 5.49
C LYS A 168 -18.20 -16.82 6.05
N LEU A 169 -17.12 -16.96 5.26
CA LEU A 169 -15.88 -17.60 5.71
C LEU A 169 -15.28 -16.87 6.91
N THR A 170 -15.22 -15.54 6.89
CA THR A 170 -14.71 -14.73 8.01
C THR A 170 -15.53 -14.99 9.28
N ALA A 171 -16.85 -15.06 9.18
CA ALA A 171 -17.72 -15.34 10.32
C ALA A 171 -17.50 -16.76 10.88
N ALA A 172 -17.36 -17.75 9.99
CA ALA A 172 -17.06 -19.13 10.39
C ALA A 172 -15.70 -19.22 11.08
N CYS A 173 -14.64 -18.66 10.50
CA CYS A 173 -13.31 -18.67 11.08
C CYS A 173 -13.24 -17.94 12.45
N LYS A 174 -13.99 -16.85 12.62
CA LYS A 174 -14.09 -16.14 13.92
C LYS A 174 -14.78 -16.98 14.99
N LYS A 175 -15.75 -17.79 14.60
CA LYS A 175 -16.48 -18.67 15.52
C LYS A 175 -15.63 -19.88 15.94
N LEU A 176 -14.85 -20.42 15.00
CA LEU A 176 -14.02 -21.62 15.21
C LEU A 176 -12.66 -21.30 15.86
N GLY A 177 -12.14 -20.12 15.62
CA GLY A 177 -10.81 -19.75 16.06
C GLY A 177 -10.55 -18.24 15.89
N TYR A 178 -9.61 -17.88 15.05
CA TYR A 178 -9.16 -16.51 14.89
C TYR A 178 -9.25 -16.02 13.45
N ALA A 179 -9.81 -14.83 13.24
CA ALA A 179 -9.79 -14.15 11.94
C ALA A 179 -9.49 -12.66 12.11
N GLU A 180 -8.52 -12.16 11.35
CA GLU A 180 -8.03 -10.78 11.44
C GLU A 180 -7.92 -10.09 10.08
N GLU A 181 -8.42 -8.84 10.03
CA GLU A 181 -8.17 -7.91 8.95
C GLU A 181 -6.85 -7.18 9.21
N LEU A 182 -5.84 -7.45 8.38
CA LEU A 182 -4.54 -6.79 8.48
C LEU A 182 -4.60 -5.43 7.78
N ALA A 183 -4.41 -4.37 8.53
CA ALA A 183 -4.36 -3.02 7.98
C ALA A 183 -2.98 -2.69 7.45
N LYS A 184 -2.91 -1.83 6.41
CA LYS A 184 -1.64 -1.27 5.96
C LYS A 184 -0.95 -0.56 7.14
N PRO A 185 0.33 -0.86 7.43
CA PRO A 185 1.06 -0.24 8.53
C PRO A 185 1.15 1.28 8.35
N LYS A 186 1.12 2.00 9.46
CA LYS A 186 1.38 3.43 9.46
C LYS A 186 2.89 3.70 9.39
N PRO A 187 3.33 4.88 8.96
CA PRO A 187 4.76 5.20 8.86
C PRO A 187 5.57 4.96 10.13
N TYR A 188 5.00 5.24 11.29
CA TYR A 188 5.69 4.97 12.55
C TYR A 188 5.84 3.46 12.82
N GLU A 189 4.86 2.65 12.43
CA GLU A 189 4.90 1.17 12.53
C GLU A 189 5.93 0.59 11.56
N LEU A 190 6.02 1.16 10.33
CA LEU A 190 7.06 0.79 9.36
C LEU A 190 8.45 1.13 9.89
N LYS A 191 8.64 2.27 10.57
CA LYS A 191 9.92 2.60 11.21
C LYS A 191 10.27 1.61 12.32
N VAL A 192 9.31 1.26 13.17
CA VAL A 192 9.52 0.24 14.23
C VAL A 192 9.89 -1.09 13.61
N MET A 193 9.16 -1.54 12.57
CA MET A 193 9.45 -2.77 11.84
C MET A 193 10.88 -2.79 11.28
N MET A 194 11.33 -1.72 10.63
CA MET A 194 12.68 -1.60 10.09
C MET A 194 13.76 -1.67 11.19
N ILE A 195 13.54 -0.98 12.31
CA ILE A 195 14.47 -0.96 13.45
C ILE A 195 14.58 -2.36 14.09
N GLU A 196 13.46 -3.03 14.32
CA GLU A 196 13.43 -4.38 14.87
C GLU A 196 14.07 -5.40 13.92
N ARG A 197 13.83 -5.27 12.61
CA ARG A 197 14.47 -6.14 11.61
C ARG A 197 15.98 -5.99 11.59
N ALA A 198 16.50 -4.77 11.63
CA ALA A 198 17.94 -4.52 11.73
C ALA A 198 18.51 -5.12 13.01
N LYS A 199 17.83 -4.92 14.15
CA LYS A 199 18.23 -5.48 15.45
C LYS A 199 18.25 -7.00 15.46
N ALA A 200 17.28 -7.65 14.82
CA ALA A 200 17.24 -9.12 14.69
C ALA A 200 18.44 -9.69 13.92
N GLN A 201 19.05 -8.87 13.04
CA GLN A 201 20.27 -9.22 12.30
C GLN A 201 21.57 -8.79 13.02
N GLY A 202 21.47 -8.24 14.24
CA GLY A 202 22.61 -7.74 15.00
C GLY A 202 23.09 -6.35 14.60
N ALA A 203 22.38 -5.64 13.73
CA ALA A 203 22.68 -4.30 13.27
C ALA A 203 21.88 -3.23 14.05
N THR A 204 22.33 -1.99 13.98
CA THR A 204 21.62 -0.83 14.54
C THR A 204 21.13 0.08 13.42
N LEU A 205 19.83 0.36 13.39
CA LEU A 205 19.21 1.34 12.49
C LEU A 205 18.67 2.52 13.32
N PRO A 206 19.35 3.65 13.38
CA PRO A 206 18.86 4.83 14.11
C PRO A 206 17.56 5.38 13.51
N GLU A 207 16.71 6.01 14.32
CA GLU A 207 15.40 6.53 13.86
C GLU A 207 15.54 7.53 12.70
N GLY A 208 16.59 8.35 12.69
CA GLY A 208 16.88 9.27 11.58
C GLY A 208 17.15 8.54 10.27
N ALA A 209 17.90 7.43 10.30
CA ALA A 209 18.17 6.60 9.12
C ALA A 209 16.91 5.84 8.68
N ALA A 210 16.11 5.33 9.61
CA ALA A 210 14.81 4.71 9.31
C ALA A 210 13.83 5.72 8.66
N THR A 211 13.83 6.97 9.12
CA THR A 211 13.01 8.04 8.52
C THR A 211 13.50 8.35 7.11
N ALA A 212 14.81 8.50 6.89
CA ALA A 212 15.39 8.74 5.57
C ALA A 212 15.08 7.59 4.59
N LEU A 213 15.12 6.35 5.08
CA LEU A 213 14.79 5.16 4.27
C LEU A 213 13.31 5.14 3.85
N LEU A 214 12.41 5.44 4.79
CA LEU A 214 10.98 5.54 4.50
C LEU A 214 10.66 6.65 3.48
N GLU A 215 11.33 7.80 3.60
CA GLU A 215 11.18 8.91 2.65
C GLU A 215 11.67 8.57 1.24
N ARG A 216 12.69 7.74 1.15
CA ARG A 216 13.36 7.37 -0.11
C ARG A 216 12.65 6.21 -0.80
N CYS A 217 12.30 5.16 -0.06
CA CYS A 217 11.69 3.94 -0.61
C CYS A 217 10.16 3.98 -0.65
N GLY A 218 9.53 4.90 0.08
CA GLY A 218 8.07 4.92 0.24
C GLY A 218 7.58 3.96 1.32
N GLU A 219 6.26 3.70 1.31
CA GLU A 219 5.55 2.95 2.37
C GLU A 219 5.29 1.48 1.97
N ASP A 220 6.10 0.88 1.09
CA ASP A 220 6.01 -0.53 0.76
C ASP A 220 6.80 -1.37 1.78
N PRO A 221 6.14 -2.18 2.62
CA PRO A 221 6.82 -2.95 3.66
C PRO A 221 7.82 -3.95 3.11
N PHE A 222 7.52 -4.59 1.97
CA PHE A 222 8.41 -5.57 1.34
C PHE A 222 9.69 -4.92 0.82
N LEU A 223 9.56 -3.78 0.14
CA LEU A 223 10.71 -3.01 -0.32
C LEU A 223 11.56 -2.53 0.86
N LEU A 224 10.90 -2.01 1.92
CA LEU A 224 11.60 -1.53 3.11
C LEU A 224 12.38 -2.64 3.82
N GLU A 225 11.83 -3.85 3.94
CA GLU A 225 12.56 -4.98 4.53
C GLU A 225 13.79 -5.36 3.72
N ASN A 226 13.67 -5.48 2.40
CA ASN A 226 14.79 -5.79 1.52
C ASN A 226 15.88 -4.72 1.59
N GLU A 227 15.49 -3.45 1.67
CA GLU A 227 16.44 -2.35 1.81
C GLU A 227 17.16 -2.36 3.16
N VAL A 228 16.44 -2.68 4.25
CA VAL A 228 17.07 -2.87 5.57
C VAL A 228 18.09 -4.00 5.52
N ASP A 229 17.72 -5.16 4.94
CA ASP A 229 18.62 -6.31 4.84
C ASP A 229 19.90 -5.95 4.04
N LYS A 230 19.73 -5.29 2.90
CA LYS A 230 20.83 -4.80 2.07
C LYS A 230 21.74 -3.84 2.84
N LEU A 231 21.17 -2.86 3.53
CA LEU A 231 21.93 -1.84 4.27
C LEU A 231 22.62 -2.43 5.51
N CYS A 232 22.00 -3.39 6.19
CA CYS A 232 22.63 -4.14 7.28
C CYS A 232 23.85 -4.92 6.78
N ALA A 233 23.75 -5.62 5.66
CA ALA A 233 24.88 -6.32 5.06
C ALA A 233 25.99 -5.36 4.63
N LEU A 234 25.65 -4.23 3.99
CA LEU A 234 26.61 -3.18 3.58
C LEU A 234 27.34 -2.53 4.77
N SER A 235 26.66 -2.40 5.92
CA SER A 235 27.28 -1.89 7.14
C SER A 235 28.15 -2.91 7.86
N GLY A 236 28.25 -4.15 7.37
CA GLY A 236 28.87 -5.27 8.07
C GLY A 236 28.12 -5.61 9.37
N TYR A 237 26.80 -5.46 9.37
CA TYR A 237 25.91 -5.65 10.53
C TYR A 237 26.25 -4.73 11.72
N GLN A 238 26.76 -3.54 11.41
CA GLN A 238 27.01 -2.49 12.38
C GLN A 238 25.91 -1.42 12.33
N THR A 239 26.25 -0.15 12.50
CA THR A 239 25.28 0.94 12.45
C THR A 239 25.03 1.39 11.00
N VAL A 240 23.78 1.33 10.56
CA VAL A 240 23.30 1.89 9.28
C VAL A 240 23.15 3.40 9.42
N THR A 241 23.97 4.18 8.70
CA THR A 241 23.94 5.64 8.77
C THR A 241 22.98 6.24 7.75
N ALA A 242 22.49 7.47 8.01
CA ALA A 242 21.70 8.21 7.03
C ALA A 242 22.46 8.50 5.73
N ALA A 243 23.78 8.61 5.78
CA ALA A 243 24.63 8.75 4.60
C ALA A 243 24.59 7.49 3.72
N MET A 244 24.68 6.30 4.32
CA MET A 244 24.53 5.02 3.60
C MET A 244 23.15 4.90 2.94
N VAL A 245 22.09 5.30 3.63
CA VAL A 245 20.74 5.35 3.06
C VAL A 245 20.68 6.30 1.86
N ALA A 246 21.29 7.48 1.96
CA ALA A 246 21.31 8.47 0.87
C ALA A 246 22.08 7.98 -0.37
N GLU A 247 23.16 7.23 -0.17
CA GLU A 247 24.02 6.75 -1.26
C GLU A 247 23.50 5.44 -1.87
N MET A 248 23.12 4.49 -1.03
CA MET A 248 22.86 3.10 -1.44
C MET A 248 21.38 2.70 -1.39
N GLY A 249 20.52 3.51 -0.76
CA GLY A 249 19.08 3.21 -0.67
C GLY A 249 18.38 3.34 -2.01
N THR A 250 17.51 2.40 -2.32
CA THR A 250 16.64 2.44 -3.50
C THR A 250 15.68 3.65 -3.41
N VAL A 251 15.40 4.29 -4.52
CA VAL A 251 14.46 5.41 -4.59
C VAL A 251 13.19 4.94 -5.26
N SER A 252 12.04 5.17 -4.62
CA SER A 252 10.77 4.89 -5.26
C SER A 252 10.47 5.89 -6.37
N LEU A 253 9.69 5.47 -7.37
CA LEU A 253 9.27 6.35 -8.46
C LEU A 253 8.55 7.61 -7.93
N GLU A 254 7.71 7.45 -6.91
CA GLU A 254 6.98 8.55 -6.29
C GLU A 254 7.92 9.54 -5.60
N ALA A 255 8.98 9.06 -4.95
CA ALA A 255 9.98 9.92 -4.32
C ALA A 255 10.79 10.70 -5.36
N ASP A 256 11.21 10.04 -6.45
CA ASP A 256 11.91 10.67 -7.56
C ASP A 256 11.05 11.71 -8.27
N VAL A 257 9.78 11.40 -8.53
CA VAL A 257 8.83 12.33 -9.12
C VAL A 257 8.53 13.51 -8.19
N PHE A 258 8.43 13.28 -6.90
CA PHE A 258 8.27 14.37 -5.93
C PHE A 258 9.49 15.30 -5.93
N GLU A 259 10.70 14.75 -6.02
CA GLU A 259 11.93 15.53 -6.16
C GLU A 259 11.94 16.33 -7.46
N MET A 260 11.55 15.73 -8.60
CA MET A 260 11.37 16.45 -9.87
C MET A 260 10.38 17.60 -9.72
N THR A 261 9.24 17.38 -9.07
CA THR A 261 8.25 18.43 -8.81
C THR A 261 8.84 19.59 -8.00
N ARG A 262 9.68 19.31 -7.00
CA ARG A 262 10.41 20.34 -6.22
C ARG A 262 11.40 21.10 -7.09
N MET A 263 12.15 20.39 -7.96
CA MET A 263 13.09 21.03 -8.91
C MET A 263 12.34 21.97 -9.86
N ILE A 264 11.19 21.56 -10.39
CA ILE A 264 10.33 22.41 -11.24
C ILE A 264 9.86 23.65 -10.47
N THR A 265 9.40 23.47 -9.22
CA THR A 265 8.98 24.57 -8.33
C THR A 265 10.13 25.57 -8.09
N ALA A 266 11.36 25.07 -7.92
CA ALA A 266 12.57 25.87 -7.77
C ALA A 266 13.12 26.43 -9.11
N LYS A 267 12.37 26.30 -10.21
CA LYS A 267 12.75 26.73 -11.58
C LYS A 267 14.00 26.03 -12.13
N ASN A 268 14.34 24.86 -11.59
CA ASN A 268 15.46 24.02 -12.05
C ASN A 268 14.94 22.98 -13.07
N ALA A 269 14.50 23.43 -14.23
CA ALA A 269 14.01 22.54 -15.29
C ALA A 269 15.10 21.59 -15.79
N THR A 270 16.35 22.05 -15.88
CA THR A 270 17.49 21.21 -16.28
C THR A 270 17.72 20.05 -15.31
N GLY A 271 17.61 20.29 -14.00
CA GLY A 271 17.71 19.23 -12.99
C GLY A 271 16.56 18.23 -13.12
N ALA A 272 15.34 18.71 -13.33
CA ALA A 272 14.17 17.88 -13.51
C ALA A 272 14.29 16.99 -14.77
N CYS A 273 14.76 17.52 -15.90
CA CYS A 273 15.01 16.74 -17.13
C CYS A 273 16.12 15.69 -16.93
N LYS A 274 17.23 16.02 -16.24
CA LYS A 274 18.25 15.03 -15.91
C LYS A 274 17.71 13.88 -15.06
N LYS A 275 16.84 14.19 -14.11
CA LYS A 275 16.18 13.19 -13.27
C LYS A 275 15.22 12.31 -14.09
N LEU A 276 14.43 12.90 -14.99
CA LEU A 276 13.59 12.18 -15.93
C LEU A 276 14.40 11.19 -16.79
N GLN A 277 15.50 11.67 -17.39
CA GLN A 277 16.38 10.81 -18.20
C GLN A 277 16.98 9.66 -17.36
N ALA A 278 17.31 9.89 -16.08
CA ALA A 278 17.76 8.83 -15.20
C ALA A 278 16.67 7.77 -14.99
N LEU A 279 15.42 8.18 -14.77
CA LEU A 279 14.28 7.25 -14.62
C LEU A 279 14.04 6.43 -15.89
N LEU A 280 14.10 7.05 -17.06
CA LEU A 280 13.93 6.37 -18.36
C LEU A 280 15.07 5.37 -18.62
N ARG A 281 16.32 5.70 -18.24
CA ARG A 281 17.46 4.75 -18.30
C ARG A 281 17.28 3.56 -17.37
N LEU A 282 16.61 3.72 -16.24
CA LEU A 282 16.20 2.66 -15.33
C LEU A 282 14.96 1.90 -15.82
N GLN A 283 14.56 2.13 -17.08
CA GLN A 283 13.41 1.50 -17.74
C GLN A 283 12.09 1.72 -17.02
N GLN A 284 11.95 2.86 -16.34
CA GLN A 284 10.65 3.26 -15.80
C GLN A 284 9.72 3.63 -16.94
N GLU A 285 8.53 3.06 -16.94
CA GLU A 285 7.53 3.27 -17.97
C GLU A 285 7.06 4.74 -18.03
N PRO A 286 7.07 5.39 -19.20
CA PRO A 286 6.63 6.78 -19.36
C PRO A 286 5.23 7.06 -18.81
N ILE A 287 4.31 6.10 -18.96
CA ILE A 287 2.94 6.18 -18.42
C ILE A 287 2.96 6.17 -16.89
N ALA A 288 3.81 5.36 -16.27
CA ALA A 288 3.95 5.31 -14.80
C ALA A 288 4.53 6.63 -14.26
N ILE A 289 5.56 7.19 -14.91
CA ILE A 289 6.13 8.51 -14.57
C ILE A 289 5.05 9.59 -14.68
N THR A 290 4.26 9.59 -15.75
CA THR A 290 3.17 10.55 -15.96
C THR A 290 2.10 10.42 -14.87
N ALA A 291 1.68 9.20 -14.53
CA ALA A 291 0.70 8.96 -13.48
C ALA A 291 1.18 9.45 -12.11
N ALA A 292 2.46 9.23 -11.78
CA ALA A 292 3.07 9.73 -10.56
C ALA A 292 3.16 11.27 -10.53
N LEU A 293 3.51 11.93 -11.66
CA LEU A 293 3.48 13.38 -11.80
C LEU A 293 2.06 13.94 -11.58
N ILE A 294 1.06 13.37 -12.23
CA ILE A 294 -0.34 13.75 -12.05
C ILE A 294 -0.72 13.63 -10.57
N GLY A 295 -0.42 12.49 -9.93
CA GLY A 295 -0.67 12.27 -8.51
C GLY A 295 -0.04 13.35 -7.62
N SER A 296 1.23 13.72 -7.90
CA SER A 296 1.94 14.76 -7.17
C SER A 296 1.26 16.13 -7.30
N TYR A 297 0.92 16.57 -8.52
CA TYR A 297 0.26 17.86 -8.72
C TYR A 297 -1.18 17.89 -8.23
N VAL A 298 -1.91 16.79 -8.25
CA VAL A 298 -3.23 16.66 -7.62
C VAL A 298 -3.13 16.86 -6.12
N ASP A 299 -2.11 16.30 -5.47
CA ASP A 299 -1.88 16.51 -4.04
C ASP A 299 -1.58 17.97 -3.72
N LEU A 300 -0.70 18.62 -4.52
CA LEU A 300 -0.42 20.05 -4.39
C LEU A 300 -1.71 20.89 -4.50
N TYR A 301 -2.53 20.60 -5.50
CA TYR A 301 -3.79 21.31 -5.73
C TYR A 301 -4.78 21.14 -4.58
N ARG A 302 -4.99 19.90 -4.11
CA ARG A 302 -5.91 19.59 -3.00
C ARG A 302 -5.49 20.28 -1.71
N VAL A 303 -4.20 20.23 -1.38
CA VAL A 303 -3.68 20.89 -0.18
C VAL A 303 -3.77 22.41 -0.30
N LYS A 304 -3.47 22.99 -1.46
CA LYS A 304 -3.61 24.43 -1.71
C LYS A 304 -5.07 24.89 -1.60
N LEU A 305 -6.00 24.10 -2.14
CA LEU A 305 -7.45 24.36 -2.03
C LEU A 305 -7.91 24.28 -0.58
N GLY A 306 -7.42 23.28 0.17
CA GLY A 306 -7.67 23.15 1.61
C GLY A 306 -7.17 24.36 2.39
N SER A 307 -5.92 24.77 2.15
CA SER A 307 -5.30 25.94 2.78
C SER A 307 -6.09 27.23 2.51
N ALA A 308 -6.57 27.42 1.28
CA ALA A 308 -7.44 28.57 0.94
C ALA A 308 -8.76 28.56 1.74
N ARG A 309 -9.20 27.39 2.20
CA ARG A 309 -10.39 27.22 3.06
C ARG A 309 -10.04 27.07 4.55
N ARG A 310 -8.82 27.42 4.95
CA ARG A 310 -8.28 27.30 6.31
C ARG A 310 -8.33 25.86 6.88
N LYS A 311 -8.26 24.85 6.02
CA LYS A 311 -8.20 23.44 6.40
C LYS A 311 -6.76 22.96 6.48
N SER A 312 -6.45 22.12 7.47
CA SER A 312 -5.15 21.49 7.57
C SER A 312 -5.00 20.37 6.52
N TYR A 313 -3.76 19.98 6.20
CA TYR A 313 -3.49 18.83 5.32
C TYR A 313 -4.10 17.54 5.86
N SER A 314 -4.16 17.34 7.18
CA SER A 314 -4.83 16.19 7.80
C SER A 314 -6.34 16.19 7.58
N THR A 315 -6.98 17.36 7.54
CA THR A 315 -8.41 17.50 7.18
C THR A 315 -8.61 17.15 5.70
N VAL A 316 -7.75 17.67 4.82
CA VAL A 316 -7.75 17.35 3.39
C VAL A 316 -7.57 15.86 3.17
N PHE A 317 -6.64 15.22 3.91
CA PHE A 317 -6.42 13.78 3.87
C PHE A 317 -7.70 12.99 4.12
N LYS A 318 -8.45 13.34 5.15
CA LYS A 318 -9.72 12.68 5.52
C LYS A 318 -10.82 12.94 4.48
N GLU A 319 -11.00 14.19 4.05
CA GLU A 319 -12.07 14.60 3.12
C GLU A 319 -11.93 13.96 1.74
N PHE A 320 -10.70 13.80 1.25
CA PHE A 320 -10.46 13.18 -0.06
C PHE A 320 -10.24 11.65 0.03
N GLY A 321 -10.44 11.05 1.20
CA GLY A 321 -10.39 9.60 1.38
C GLY A 321 -9.00 8.99 1.12
N TYR A 322 -7.92 9.73 1.39
CA TYR A 322 -6.57 9.20 1.31
C TYR A 322 -6.37 8.07 2.30
N LYS A 323 -5.52 7.12 1.95
CA LYS A 323 -5.15 5.99 2.78
C LYS A 323 -3.70 6.07 3.19
N GLY A 324 -3.36 5.40 4.28
CA GLY A 324 -2.02 5.41 4.84
C GLY A 324 -1.78 6.63 5.71
N SER A 325 -0.67 7.32 5.49
CA SER A 325 -0.26 8.48 6.26
C SER A 325 -0.57 9.80 5.56
N ASP A 326 -0.88 10.83 6.32
CA ASP A 326 -1.00 12.20 5.83
C ASP A 326 0.37 12.89 5.59
N TYR A 327 1.48 12.19 5.86
CA TYR A 327 2.84 12.68 5.67
C TYR A 327 3.11 13.12 4.22
N ARG A 328 2.60 12.38 3.24
CA ARG A 328 2.65 12.74 1.82
C ARG A 328 2.03 14.12 1.57
N LEU A 329 0.86 14.39 2.15
CA LEU A 329 0.20 15.70 2.02
C LEU A 329 0.90 16.80 2.82
N LYS A 330 1.53 16.47 3.95
CA LYS A 330 2.39 17.40 4.69
C LYS A 330 3.53 17.91 3.81
N ARG A 331 4.27 17.02 3.14
CA ARG A 331 5.33 17.41 2.19
C ARG A 331 4.78 18.22 1.01
N SER A 332 3.63 17.82 0.48
CA SER A 332 2.96 18.55 -0.60
C SER A 332 2.53 19.96 -0.16
N ALA A 333 2.16 20.17 1.11
CA ALA A 333 1.78 21.49 1.63
C ALA A 333 2.94 22.50 1.56
N GLU A 334 4.16 22.07 1.87
CA GLU A 334 5.36 22.91 1.79
C GLU A 334 5.59 23.37 0.34
N THR A 335 5.55 22.44 -0.62
CA THR A 335 5.73 22.73 -2.05
C THR A 335 4.57 23.57 -2.60
N ALA A 336 3.32 23.26 -2.22
CA ALA A 336 2.12 23.99 -2.67
C ALA A 336 2.07 25.46 -2.21
N SER A 337 2.84 25.82 -1.17
CA SER A 337 2.93 27.22 -0.72
C SER A 337 3.46 28.15 -1.82
N HIS A 338 4.31 27.65 -2.69
CA HIS A 338 4.94 28.39 -3.79
C HIS A 338 4.04 28.59 -5.02
N TYR A 339 2.87 28.00 -5.04
CA TYR A 339 1.93 28.08 -6.16
C TYR A 339 0.66 28.85 -5.79
N THR A 340 0.04 29.47 -6.77
CA THR A 340 -1.36 29.87 -6.73
C THR A 340 -2.27 28.74 -7.21
N LEU A 341 -3.56 28.77 -6.92
CA LEU A 341 -4.52 27.79 -7.45
C LEU A 341 -4.55 27.78 -8.97
N GLY A 342 -4.56 28.97 -9.61
CA GLY A 342 -4.55 29.09 -11.07
C GLY A 342 -3.30 28.50 -11.73
N GLN A 343 -2.12 28.63 -11.07
CA GLN A 343 -0.90 27.99 -11.55
C GLN A 343 -0.98 26.47 -11.49
N LEU A 344 -1.53 25.93 -10.39
CA LEU A 344 -1.72 24.48 -10.26
C LEU A 344 -2.76 23.94 -11.26
N GLU A 345 -3.82 24.70 -11.55
CA GLU A 345 -4.78 24.36 -12.60
C GLU A 345 -4.11 24.31 -13.98
N ALA A 346 -3.26 25.31 -14.28
CA ALA A 346 -2.48 25.30 -15.52
C ALA A 346 -1.51 24.11 -15.61
N CYS A 347 -0.83 23.77 -14.51
CA CYS A 347 0.03 22.58 -14.45
C CYS A 347 -0.75 21.28 -14.66
N LEU A 348 -1.93 21.14 -14.05
CA LEU A 348 -2.80 19.98 -14.26
C LEU A 348 -3.29 19.88 -15.72
N GLN A 349 -3.54 21.01 -16.38
CA GLN A 349 -3.89 21.03 -17.80
C GLN A 349 -2.73 20.51 -18.68
N VAL A 350 -1.49 20.95 -18.38
CA VAL A 350 -0.29 20.43 -19.07
C VAL A 350 -0.17 18.91 -18.93
N LEU A 351 -0.41 18.39 -17.72
CA LEU A 351 -0.34 16.96 -17.47
C LEU A 351 -1.46 16.16 -18.15
N LEU A 352 -2.66 16.75 -18.23
CA LEU A 352 -3.79 16.15 -18.97
C LEU A 352 -3.47 16.05 -20.47
N ASP A 353 -2.88 17.11 -21.02
CA ASP A 353 -2.47 17.14 -22.43
C ASP A 353 -1.34 16.14 -22.70
N LEU A 354 -0.41 15.98 -21.76
CA LEU A 354 0.64 14.95 -21.82
C LEU A 354 0.05 13.54 -21.84
N ASP A 355 -0.87 13.22 -20.90
CA ASP A 355 -1.50 11.90 -20.84
C ASP A 355 -2.24 11.55 -22.13
N ARG A 356 -2.95 12.53 -22.71
CA ARG A 356 -3.62 12.37 -24.01
C ARG A 356 -2.61 12.14 -25.15
N SER A 357 -1.53 12.91 -25.17
CA SER A 357 -0.52 12.82 -26.24
C SER A 357 0.20 11.48 -26.21
N LEU A 358 0.57 10.99 -25.04
CA LEU A 358 1.19 9.67 -24.87
C LEU A 358 0.31 8.50 -25.37
N LYS A 359 -1.01 8.67 -25.31
CA LYS A 359 -1.97 7.64 -25.74
C LYS A 359 -2.38 7.73 -27.20
N SER A 360 -2.19 8.88 -27.87
CA SER A 360 -2.77 9.15 -29.19
C SER A 360 -1.77 9.57 -30.27
N GLN A 361 -0.56 10.00 -29.90
CA GLN A 361 0.41 10.53 -30.87
C GLN A 361 1.58 9.58 -31.07
N PRO A 362 2.04 9.39 -32.32
CA PRO A 362 3.22 8.59 -32.65
C PRO A 362 4.51 9.38 -32.43
N VAL A 363 4.64 10.07 -31.29
CA VAL A 363 5.81 10.86 -30.89
C VAL A 363 6.53 10.14 -29.77
N ASP A 364 7.85 10.25 -29.76
CA ASP A 364 8.66 9.67 -28.70
C ASP A 364 8.20 10.17 -27.31
N ALA A 365 7.97 9.23 -26.42
CA ALA A 365 7.47 9.51 -25.08
C ALA A 365 8.44 10.36 -24.24
N GLU A 366 9.76 10.22 -24.44
CA GLU A 366 10.79 11.02 -23.80
C GLU A 366 10.65 12.49 -24.18
N VAL A 367 10.47 12.77 -25.48
CA VAL A 367 10.28 14.13 -26.00
C VAL A 367 9.01 14.77 -25.44
N LEU A 368 7.90 13.99 -25.35
CA LEU A 368 6.65 14.48 -24.78
C LEU A 368 6.79 14.82 -23.29
N LEU A 369 7.47 13.96 -22.52
CA LEU A 369 7.74 14.18 -21.11
C LEU A 369 8.64 15.40 -20.87
N GLU A 370 9.74 15.54 -21.60
CA GLU A 370 10.64 16.70 -21.48
C GLU A 370 9.93 18.02 -21.82
N ALA A 371 9.14 18.03 -22.90
CA ALA A 371 8.33 19.19 -23.28
C ALA A 371 7.32 19.53 -22.17
N ALA A 372 6.70 18.53 -21.55
CA ALA A 372 5.77 18.74 -20.46
C ALA A 372 6.47 19.31 -19.21
N LEU A 373 7.68 18.82 -18.84
CA LEU A 373 8.43 19.37 -17.70
C LEU A 373 8.78 20.85 -17.92
N CYS A 374 9.17 21.23 -19.15
CA CYS A 374 9.43 22.63 -19.49
C CYS A 374 8.15 23.48 -19.38
N ARG A 375 7.01 22.98 -19.86
CA ARG A 375 5.71 23.67 -19.73
C ARG A 375 5.26 23.81 -18.29
N LEU A 376 5.48 22.78 -17.46
CA LEU A 376 5.19 22.84 -16.01
C LEU A 376 6.01 23.91 -15.32
N ALA A 377 7.30 24.04 -15.65
CA ALA A 377 8.16 25.09 -15.10
C ALA A 377 7.67 26.50 -15.49
N LEU A 378 7.17 26.69 -16.72
CA LEU A 378 6.60 27.93 -17.21
C LEU A 378 5.25 28.24 -16.53
N ALA A 379 4.35 27.26 -16.45
CA ALA A 379 3.04 27.39 -15.82
C ALA A 379 3.17 27.74 -14.32
N GLY A 380 4.13 27.14 -13.64
CA GLY A 380 4.45 27.45 -12.23
C GLY A 380 5.07 28.85 -12.03
N SER A 381 5.64 29.45 -13.07
CA SER A 381 6.30 30.76 -12.91
C SER A 381 5.39 32.00 -13.11
N GLY A 382 4.15 31.82 -13.56
CA GLY A 382 3.18 32.91 -13.68
C GLY A 382 3.49 33.93 -14.79
N ARG A 383 4.21 33.53 -15.83
CA ARG A 383 4.44 34.33 -17.04
C ARG A 383 3.55 33.88 -18.17
#